data_f321b58548582810449e4618717712f7
#
_entry.id   f321b58548582810449e4618717712f7
#
_cell.length_a   1.000
_cell.length_b   1.000
_cell.length_c   1.000
_cell.angle_alpha   90.00
_cell.angle_beta   90.00
_cell.angle_gamma   90.00
#
_symmetry.space_group_name_H-M   'P 1'
#
loop_
_entity.id
_entity.type
_entity.pdbx_description
1 polymer ?
#
loop_
_entity_poly.entity_id
_entity_poly.type
_entity_poly.pdbx_seq_one_letter_code
_entity_poly.pdbx_strand_id
1 'polypeptide(L)'
;MSRCIRIISLCFVLVACSPLVDVPATSTTSPNIEPVATSTLTPESTGSQPTQGIYEENVHLFDYDAGSPVQITEKAVEQEEGYTVHNISYPSPKGGDVPAYLVIPDGPGPYAGILLMHGSSGSRESLLPLAKDLVQTGAVVMTISGPAARTPNRDWIHFTEQDREEQIQLIMDLRRGVDVLTQEPNVDSDRLGYIGYSYGAAMGGLLAGVEHRIKAYGLMVGDGGLVTHFTEDRKPMGGFETLPAAMQARWLEAMEPIDSIHYVGHAAPSALFFQNAHHDSLVAEPDALAYQAAGSEPKRIEWYDSGHGLPAQAYLDMVSWVAELIGIDSSKFQGPS
;
A
#
# COMPACT_ATOMS: atom_id res chain seq x y z
N MET A 1 31.49 22.06 -43.10
CA MET A 1 30.64 21.82 -44.26
C MET A 1 30.27 20.35 -44.28
N SER A 2 29.09 19.97 -43.79
CA SER A 2 28.42 18.71 -44.13
C SER A 2 26.95 18.84 -43.73
N ARG A 3 26.09 18.77 -44.75
CA ARG A 3 24.64 18.93 -44.61
C ARG A 3 24.01 17.61 -44.23
N CYS A 4 23.26 17.56 -43.12
CA CYS A 4 22.35 16.43 -42.80
C CYS A 4 20.97 16.69 -43.45
N ILE A 5 20.59 15.75 -44.28
CA ILE A 5 19.30 15.68 -44.99
C ILE A 5 18.28 15.08 -44.03
N ARG A 6 17.16 15.80 -43.78
CA ARG A 6 15.97 15.29 -43.08
C ARG A 6 15.08 14.59 -44.11
N ILE A 7 14.80 13.30 -43.87
CA ILE A 7 13.78 12.55 -44.62
C ILE A 7 12.48 12.65 -43.82
N ILE A 8 11.47 13.28 -44.42
CA ILE A 8 10.09 13.32 -43.93
C ILE A 8 9.36 12.15 -44.58
N SER A 9 8.90 11.20 -43.79
CA SER A 9 8.07 10.08 -44.22
C SER A 9 6.60 10.46 -44.05
N LEU A 10 5.89 10.56 -45.16
CA LEU A 10 4.46 10.91 -45.25
C LEU A 10 3.66 9.60 -45.30
N CYS A 11 2.93 9.23 -44.21
CA CYS A 11 1.99 8.12 -44.23
C CYS A 11 0.60 8.60 -44.71
N PHE A 12 0.17 8.06 -45.83
CA PHE A 12 -1.19 8.20 -46.36
C PHE A 12 -2.16 7.28 -45.59
N VAL A 13 -3.22 7.84 -45.01
CA VAL A 13 -4.37 7.11 -44.48
C VAL A 13 -5.40 6.94 -45.60
N LEU A 14 -5.64 5.68 -45.98
CA LEU A 14 -6.74 5.32 -46.88
C LEU A 14 -7.99 5.03 -46.02
N VAL A 15 -9.02 5.87 -46.22
CA VAL A 15 -10.37 5.65 -45.68
C VAL A 15 -11.12 4.78 -46.69
N ALA A 16 -11.49 3.57 -46.27
CA ALA A 16 -12.39 2.68 -47.01
C ALA A 16 -13.83 2.86 -46.52
N CYS A 17 -14.70 3.39 -47.35
CA CYS A 17 -16.16 3.36 -47.17
C CYS A 17 -16.70 2.00 -47.57
N SER A 18 -17.44 1.33 -46.69
CA SER A 18 -18.28 0.18 -47.04
C SER A 18 -19.77 0.55 -46.90
N PRO A 19 -20.64 0.07 -47.79
CA PRO A 19 -22.03 0.47 -47.85
C PRO A 19 -22.90 -0.27 -46.84
N LEU A 20 -23.91 0.42 -46.30
CA LEU A 20 -25.01 -0.09 -45.47
C LEU A 20 -25.88 -1.05 -46.28
N VAL A 21 -26.12 -2.24 -45.75
CA VAL A 21 -27.11 -3.19 -46.25
C VAL A 21 -28.34 -3.11 -45.36
N ASP A 22 -29.50 -2.73 -45.96
CA ASP A 22 -30.80 -2.75 -45.34
C ASP A 22 -31.27 -4.20 -45.12
N VAL A 23 -31.68 -4.53 -43.90
CA VAL A 23 -32.37 -5.81 -43.56
C VAL A 23 -33.84 -5.49 -43.20
N PRO A 24 -34.84 -6.12 -43.85
CA PRO A 24 -36.22 -5.85 -43.57
C PRO A 24 -36.69 -6.48 -42.24
N ALA A 25 -37.51 -5.75 -41.49
CA ALA A 25 -38.14 -6.18 -40.23
C ALA A 25 -39.16 -7.28 -40.48
N THR A 26 -38.92 -8.46 -39.86
CA THR A 26 -39.92 -9.52 -39.74
C THR A 26 -40.57 -9.43 -38.36
N SER A 27 -41.88 -9.21 -38.36
CA SER A 27 -42.76 -9.29 -37.20
C SER A 27 -42.95 -10.74 -36.79
N THR A 28 -42.54 -11.12 -35.55
CA THR A 28 -42.89 -12.40 -34.94
C THR A 28 -43.73 -12.16 -33.71
N THR A 29 -44.92 -12.77 -33.73
CA THR A 29 -45.92 -12.87 -32.67
C THR A 29 -45.33 -13.60 -31.46
N SER A 30 -45.56 -13.04 -30.27
CA SER A 30 -45.18 -13.65 -28.97
C SER A 30 -46.10 -14.83 -28.63
N PRO A 31 -45.56 -15.96 -28.21
CA PRO A 31 -46.36 -16.97 -27.50
C PRO A 31 -46.48 -16.62 -26.03
N ASN A 32 -47.70 -16.78 -25.56
CA ASN A 32 -48.10 -16.66 -24.15
C ASN A 32 -47.44 -17.78 -23.33
N ILE A 33 -46.60 -17.44 -22.35
CA ILE A 33 -45.99 -18.41 -21.43
C ILE A 33 -46.58 -18.18 -20.04
N GLU A 34 -47.27 -19.20 -19.54
CA GLU A 34 -47.71 -19.25 -18.15
C GLU A 34 -46.52 -19.20 -17.15
N PRO A 35 -46.71 -18.66 -15.94
CA PRO A 35 -45.61 -18.51 -14.98
C PRO A 35 -45.22 -19.87 -14.38
N VAL A 36 -44.04 -20.34 -14.71
CA VAL A 36 -43.38 -21.45 -14.01
C VAL A 36 -42.91 -20.93 -12.63
N ALA A 37 -43.33 -21.64 -11.59
CA ALA A 37 -42.93 -21.36 -10.22
C ALA A 37 -41.40 -21.36 -10.09
N THR A 38 -40.86 -20.20 -9.82
CA THR A 38 -39.42 -20.03 -9.55
C THR A 38 -39.13 -20.58 -8.16
N SER A 39 -38.55 -21.77 -8.13
CA SER A 39 -37.90 -22.29 -6.93
C SER A 39 -36.67 -21.41 -6.65
N THR A 40 -36.74 -20.57 -5.63
CA THR A 40 -35.63 -19.82 -5.08
C THR A 40 -34.66 -20.80 -4.45
N LEU A 41 -33.66 -21.23 -5.22
CA LEU A 41 -32.44 -21.77 -4.65
C LEU A 41 -31.68 -20.59 -4.03
N THR A 42 -31.75 -20.47 -2.71
CA THR A 42 -30.81 -19.66 -1.92
C THR A 42 -29.44 -20.24 -2.16
N PRO A 43 -28.45 -19.48 -2.66
CA PRO A 43 -27.09 -19.95 -2.66
C PRO A 43 -26.69 -20.12 -1.19
N GLU A 44 -26.43 -21.34 -0.77
CA GLU A 44 -25.67 -21.60 0.44
C GLU A 44 -24.31 -20.92 0.25
N SER A 45 -24.15 -19.80 0.95
CA SER A 45 -22.88 -19.13 1.15
C SER A 45 -21.98 -20.08 1.95
N THR A 46 -21.19 -20.87 1.26
CA THR A 46 -19.98 -21.49 1.83
C THR A 46 -18.91 -20.41 1.92
N GLY A 47 -19.20 -19.34 2.63
CA GLY A 47 -18.22 -18.36 3.07
C GLY A 47 -17.56 -18.91 4.31
N SER A 48 -16.37 -19.47 4.17
CA SER A 48 -15.45 -19.68 5.27
C SER A 48 -15.27 -18.37 6.02
N GLN A 49 -15.72 -18.31 7.27
CA GLN A 49 -15.34 -17.31 8.24
C GLN A 49 -14.25 -17.90 9.15
N PRO A 50 -12.93 -17.76 8.81
CA PRO A 50 -11.87 -18.16 9.72
C PRO A 50 -11.02 -16.98 10.24
N THR A 51 -11.30 -15.73 9.84
CA THR A 51 -10.39 -14.61 10.12
C THR A 51 -10.50 -14.03 11.53
N GLN A 52 -11.64 -14.15 12.19
CA GLN A 52 -11.85 -13.50 13.49
C GLN A 52 -10.97 -14.09 14.60
N GLY A 53 -10.78 -15.40 14.64
CA GLY A 53 -9.94 -16.07 15.66
C GLY A 53 -8.44 -15.80 15.49
N ILE A 54 -7.95 -15.67 14.24
CA ILE A 54 -6.52 -15.43 13.97
C ILE A 54 -6.09 -14.06 14.50
N TYR A 55 -6.90 -13.03 14.27
CA TYR A 55 -6.61 -11.67 14.77
C TYR A 55 -6.51 -11.65 16.31
N GLU A 56 -7.56 -12.09 17.01
CA GLU A 56 -7.62 -12.05 18.49
C GLU A 56 -6.48 -12.86 19.14
N GLU A 57 -6.10 -13.99 18.53
CA GLU A 57 -5.03 -14.85 19.04
C GLU A 57 -3.64 -14.25 18.83
N ASN A 58 -3.45 -13.38 17.82
CA ASN A 58 -2.11 -12.95 17.40
C ASN A 58 -1.85 -11.45 17.49
N VAL A 59 -2.86 -10.59 17.71
CA VAL A 59 -2.69 -9.13 17.78
C VAL A 59 -1.65 -8.69 18.80
N HIS A 60 -1.49 -9.44 19.89
CA HIS A 60 -0.51 -9.18 20.96
C HIS A 60 0.96 -9.32 20.49
N LEU A 61 1.23 -10.00 19.36
CA LEU A 61 2.57 -10.13 18.79
C LEU A 61 3.20 -8.78 18.41
N PHE A 62 2.39 -7.76 18.24
CA PHE A 62 2.81 -6.42 17.86
C PHE A 62 2.88 -5.44 19.05
N ASP A 63 2.68 -5.94 20.28
CA ASP A 63 2.76 -5.12 21.50
C ASP A 63 4.20 -4.74 21.84
N TYR A 64 4.37 -3.49 22.26
CA TYR A 64 5.65 -2.95 22.74
C TYR A 64 5.40 -1.86 23.78
N ASP A 65 6.43 -1.42 24.49
CA ASP A 65 6.34 -0.31 25.44
C ASP A 65 6.26 1.03 24.70
N ALA A 66 5.04 1.47 24.38
CA ALA A 66 4.76 2.76 23.76
C ALA A 66 4.90 3.94 24.75
N GLY A 67 4.98 3.68 26.05
CA GLY A 67 5.11 4.72 27.09
C GLY A 67 6.52 5.30 27.20
N SER A 68 7.53 4.59 26.74
CA SER A 68 8.91 5.07 26.76
C SER A 68 9.15 6.15 25.70
N PRO A 69 9.77 7.29 26.04
CA PRO A 69 10.16 8.32 25.08
C PRO A 69 11.03 7.74 23.95
N VAL A 70 10.81 8.19 22.72
CA VAL A 70 11.66 7.78 21.59
C VAL A 70 12.96 8.55 21.64
N GLN A 71 14.07 7.83 21.69
CA GLN A 71 15.40 8.43 21.59
C GLN A 71 15.79 8.51 20.12
N ILE A 72 15.75 9.73 19.56
CA ILE A 72 16.14 9.97 18.17
C ILE A 72 17.63 10.28 18.13
N THR A 73 18.36 9.60 17.25
CA THR A 73 19.74 9.95 16.89
C THR A 73 19.72 10.67 15.54
N GLU A 74 20.07 11.94 15.54
CA GLU A 74 20.22 12.72 14.32
C GLU A 74 21.63 12.53 13.74
N LYS A 75 21.71 12.20 12.44
CA LYS A 75 22.97 11.93 11.72
C LYS A 75 23.36 13.07 10.80
N ALA A 76 22.41 13.73 10.17
CA ALA A 76 22.61 14.87 9.29
C ALA A 76 21.32 15.67 9.15
N VAL A 77 21.45 16.95 8.84
CA VAL A 77 20.36 17.88 8.54
C VAL A 77 20.67 18.61 7.24
N GLU A 78 19.73 18.60 6.31
CA GLU A 78 19.85 19.31 5.04
C GLU A 78 18.72 20.33 4.92
N GLN A 79 19.06 21.60 4.78
CA GLN A 79 18.11 22.68 4.56
C GLN A 79 17.80 22.77 3.07
N GLU A 80 16.52 22.71 2.74
CA GLU A 80 15.98 22.90 1.40
C GLU A 80 15.08 24.15 1.38
N GLU A 81 14.59 24.54 0.20
CA GLU A 81 13.66 25.66 0.10
C GLU A 81 12.29 25.29 0.65
N GLY A 82 11.92 25.85 1.80
CA GLY A 82 10.62 25.67 2.46
C GLY A 82 10.51 24.48 3.40
N TYR A 83 11.57 23.68 3.59
CA TYR A 83 11.58 22.54 4.52
C TYR A 83 13.00 22.08 4.89
N THR A 84 13.09 21.26 5.91
CA THR A 84 14.34 20.63 6.36
C THR A 84 14.24 19.12 6.30
N VAL A 85 15.28 18.44 5.80
CA VAL A 85 15.40 16.98 5.78
C VAL A 85 16.35 16.55 6.89
N HIS A 86 15.83 15.80 7.86
CA HIS A 86 16.58 15.20 8.96
C HIS A 86 16.87 13.73 8.67
N ASN A 87 18.13 13.35 8.56
CA ASN A 87 18.56 11.96 8.54
C ASN A 87 18.67 11.46 9.97
N ILE A 88 17.74 10.62 10.39
CA ILE A 88 17.66 10.15 11.76
C ILE A 88 17.71 8.62 11.86
N SER A 89 17.87 8.13 13.08
CA SER A 89 17.49 6.77 13.46
C SER A 89 16.85 6.76 14.84
N TYR A 90 16.04 5.76 15.10
CA TYR A 90 15.42 5.51 16.39
C TYR A 90 15.49 4.01 16.75
N PRO A 91 15.50 3.65 18.06
CA PRO A 91 15.56 2.26 18.48
C PRO A 91 14.32 1.46 18.05
N SER A 92 14.54 0.30 17.45
CA SER A 92 13.49 -0.69 17.21
C SER A 92 13.09 -1.36 18.52
N PRO A 93 11.79 -1.60 18.80
CA PRO A 93 11.36 -2.37 19.97
C PRO A 93 11.92 -3.80 20.00
N LYS A 94 12.24 -4.37 18.84
CA LYS A 94 12.89 -5.70 18.72
C LYS A 94 14.42 -5.65 18.66
N GLY A 95 15.01 -4.48 18.88
CA GLY A 95 16.47 -4.27 18.88
C GLY A 95 17.02 -3.75 17.56
N GLY A 96 18.17 -3.12 17.66
CA GLY A 96 18.79 -2.40 16.57
C GLY A 96 18.16 -1.02 16.32
N ASP A 97 18.65 -0.34 15.30
CA ASP A 97 18.19 1.00 14.91
C ASP A 97 17.34 0.96 13.64
N VAL A 98 16.32 1.80 13.61
CA VAL A 98 15.48 2.06 12.42
C VAL A 98 15.97 3.32 11.74
N PRO A 99 16.64 3.23 10.57
CA PRO A 99 17.00 4.40 9.80
C PRO A 99 15.77 5.06 9.19
N ALA A 100 15.68 6.39 9.30
CA ALA A 100 14.56 7.15 8.79
C ALA A 100 15.01 8.51 8.21
N TYR A 101 14.17 9.09 7.37
CA TYR A 101 14.17 10.53 7.07
C TYR A 101 12.92 11.14 7.67
N LEU A 102 13.09 12.28 8.33
CA LEU A 102 12.00 13.13 8.78
C LEU A 102 12.09 14.46 8.03
N VAL A 103 11.06 14.79 7.26
CA VAL A 103 11.00 15.99 6.43
C VAL A 103 10.00 16.95 7.06
N ILE A 104 10.47 18.11 7.48
CA ILE A 104 9.70 19.07 8.30
C ILE A 104 9.53 20.38 7.54
N PRO A 105 8.30 20.90 7.36
CA PRO A 105 8.07 22.20 6.74
C PRO A 105 8.68 23.34 7.57
N ASP A 106 9.14 24.39 6.90
CA ASP A 106 9.54 25.62 7.59
C ASP A 106 8.33 26.33 8.20
N GLY A 107 8.53 26.99 9.35
CA GLY A 107 7.52 27.78 10.02
C GLY A 107 6.84 27.08 11.20
N PRO A 108 5.83 27.74 11.79
CA PRO A 108 5.16 27.18 12.97
C PRO A 108 4.12 26.15 12.57
N GLY A 109 4.13 24.98 13.26
CA GLY A 109 3.04 24.01 13.23
C GLY A 109 1.74 24.52 13.90
N PRO A 110 0.79 23.64 14.25
CA PRO A 110 0.93 22.19 14.11
C PRO A 110 0.60 21.69 12.68
N TYR A 111 1.41 20.79 12.19
CA TYR A 111 1.27 20.12 10.90
C TYR A 111 0.61 18.75 11.05
N ALA A 112 0.02 18.23 10.00
CA ALA A 112 -0.29 16.79 9.92
C ALA A 112 1.00 15.96 9.89
N GLY A 113 0.94 14.68 10.32
CA GLY A 113 2.05 13.73 10.20
C GLY A 113 1.74 12.64 9.17
N ILE A 114 2.67 12.33 8.28
CA ILE A 114 2.51 11.24 7.30
C ILE A 114 3.68 10.27 7.42
N LEU A 115 3.38 8.98 7.62
CA LEU A 115 4.36 7.90 7.59
C LEU A 115 4.31 7.19 6.24
N LEU A 116 5.47 7.03 5.58
CA LEU A 116 5.60 6.36 4.30
C LEU A 116 6.35 5.03 4.44
N MET A 117 5.88 3.98 3.74
CA MET A 117 6.54 2.68 3.69
C MET A 117 6.76 2.22 2.25
N HIS A 118 8.00 1.86 1.94
CA HIS A 118 8.47 1.42 0.61
C HIS A 118 8.01 -0.01 0.23
N GLY A 119 8.16 -0.37 -1.04
CA GLY A 119 7.99 -1.73 -1.56
C GLY A 119 9.11 -2.68 -1.12
N SER A 120 8.99 -3.97 -1.45
CA SER A 120 9.83 -5.06 -0.95
C SER A 120 11.35 -4.85 -1.09
N SER A 121 11.82 -4.36 -2.22
CA SER A 121 13.25 -4.12 -2.48
C SER A 121 13.68 -2.66 -2.27
N GLY A 122 12.80 -1.83 -1.69
CA GLY A 122 13.07 -0.43 -1.42
C GLY A 122 13.74 -0.18 -0.06
N SER A 123 13.90 1.12 0.22
CA SER A 123 14.41 1.64 1.49
C SER A 123 13.78 3.01 1.74
N ARG A 124 14.09 3.67 2.84
CA ARG A 124 13.66 5.05 3.11
C ARG A 124 14.03 6.03 1.99
N GLU A 125 15.15 5.76 1.31
CA GLU A 125 15.62 6.57 0.17
C GLU A 125 14.66 6.51 -1.02
N SER A 126 13.99 5.38 -1.22
CA SER A 126 13.07 5.18 -2.35
C SER A 126 11.86 6.10 -2.31
N LEU A 127 11.42 6.51 -1.12
CA LEU A 127 10.26 7.39 -0.93
C LEU A 127 10.64 8.81 -0.50
N LEU A 128 11.93 9.13 -0.39
CA LEU A 128 12.37 10.48 -0.06
C LEU A 128 11.91 11.54 -1.08
N PRO A 129 11.92 11.28 -2.40
CA PRO A 129 11.34 12.23 -3.35
C PRO A 129 9.85 12.51 -3.07
N LEU A 130 9.04 11.47 -2.87
CA LEU A 130 7.63 11.64 -2.52
C LEU A 130 7.44 12.40 -1.18
N ALA A 131 8.31 12.15 -0.19
CA ALA A 131 8.27 12.87 1.08
C ALA A 131 8.57 14.38 0.90
N LYS A 132 9.51 14.72 0.00
CA LYS A 132 9.83 16.11 -0.36
C LYS A 132 8.68 16.82 -1.10
N ASP A 133 7.89 16.08 -1.88
CA ASP A 133 6.69 16.62 -2.54
C ASP A 133 5.54 16.78 -1.53
N LEU A 134 5.34 15.81 -0.64
CA LEU A 134 4.28 15.83 0.37
C LEU A 134 4.50 16.90 1.45
N VAL A 135 5.74 17.21 1.82
CA VAL A 135 6.01 18.25 2.83
C VAL A 135 5.49 19.61 2.39
N GLN A 136 5.42 19.88 1.08
CA GLN A 136 4.88 21.11 0.52
C GLN A 136 3.38 21.29 0.83
N THR A 137 2.66 20.20 1.09
CA THR A 137 1.22 20.25 1.46
C THR A 137 0.98 20.68 2.90
N GLY A 138 2.01 20.93 3.68
CA GLY A 138 1.91 21.27 5.11
C GLY A 138 1.82 20.03 5.99
N ALA A 139 2.55 18.97 5.67
CA ALA A 139 2.71 17.79 6.50
C ALA A 139 4.18 17.60 6.91
N VAL A 140 4.42 17.13 8.13
CA VAL A 140 5.68 16.48 8.49
C VAL A 140 5.64 15.07 7.93
N VAL A 141 6.64 14.69 7.14
CA VAL A 141 6.65 13.41 6.43
C VAL A 141 7.82 12.55 6.86
N MET A 142 7.56 11.31 7.20
CA MET A 142 8.59 10.37 7.64
C MET A 142 8.66 9.16 6.70
N THR A 143 9.89 8.76 6.31
CA THR A 143 10.15 7.49 5.61
C THR A 143 11.05 6.62 6.47
N ILE A 144 10.84 5.31 6.49
CA ILE A 144 11.69 4.38 7.24
C ILE A 144 12.26 3.29 6.33
N SER A 145 13.40 2.69 6.72
CA SER A 145 13.90 1.46 6.13
C SER A 145 13.36 0.24 6.90
N GLY A 146 12.67 -0.67 6.20
CA GLY A 146 12.27 -1.96 6.76
C GLY A 146 13.48 -2.83 7.14
N PRO A 147 13.29 -3.91 7.94
CA PRO A 147 14.39 -4.75 8.43
C PRO A 147 15.34 -5.27 7.34
N ALA A 148 14.81 -5.79 6.24
CA ALA A 148 15.61 -6.27 5.12
C ALA A 148 16.50 -5.19 4.48
N ALA A 149 16.00 -3.94 4.40
CA ALA A 149 16.73 -2.81 3.81
C ALA A 149 17.87 -2.28 4.70
N ARG A 150 18.03 -2.76 5.93
CA ARG A 150 19.08 -2.32 6.86
C ARG A 150 20.41 -3.05 6.65
N THR A 151 20.38 -4.18 5.92
CA THR A 151 21.57 -4.97 5.62
C THR A 151 21.86 -4.90 4.11
N PRO A 152 23.03 -4.36 3.67
CA PRO A 152 23.36 -4.29 2.27
C PRO A 152 23.36 -5.67 1.57
N ASN A 153 22.86 -5.72 0.35
CA ASN A 153 22.83 -6.93 -0.51
C ASN A 153 22.10 -8.13 0.10
N ARG A 154 21.17 -7.87 1.01
CA ARG A 154 20.31 -8.89 1.59
C ARG A 154 19.04 -9.06 0.76
N ASP A 155 18.62 -10.31 0.54
CA ASP A 155 17.32 -10.59 -0.02
C ASP A 155 16.20 -10.11 0.93
N TRP A 156 15.11 -9.66 0.38
CA TRP A 156 13.99 -9.13 1.17
C TRP A 156 13.11 -10.25 1.75
N ILE A 157 13.27 -11.51 1.27
CA ILE A 157 12.59 -12.71 1.74
C ILE A 157 13.50 -13.93 1.65
N HIS A 158 13.40 -14.86 2.60
CA HIS A 158 14.24 -16.05 2.70
C HIS A 158 13.44 -17.35 2.76
N PHE A 159 12.11 -17.28 2.88
CA PHE A 159 11.20 -18.41 3.11
C PHE A 159 11.58 -19.24 4.33
N THR A 160 11.89 -18.55 5.43
CA THR A 160 12.22 -19.12 6.74
C THR A 160 11.38 -18.44 7.83
N GLU A 161 11.41 -18.99 9.06
CA GLU A 161 10.75 -18.34 10.23
C GLU A 161 11.31 -16.94 10.52
N GLN A 162 12.48 -16.59 9.99
CA GLN A 162 13.05 -15.25 10.13
C GLN A 162 12.17 -14.19 9.45
N ASP A 163 11.51 -14.52 8.32
CA ASP A 163 10.62 -13.60 7.62
C ASP A 163 9.45 -13.16 8.53
N ARG A 164 8.93 -14.10 9.34
CA ARG A 164 7.91 -13.79 10.36
C ARG A 164 8.42 -12.79 11.39
N GLU A 165 9.59 -13.05 11.96
CA GLU A 165 10.16 -12.15 12.97
C GLU A 165 10.47 -10.76 12.42
N GLU A 166 10.89 -10.67 11.17
CA GLU A 166 11.15 -9.40 10.49
C GLU A 166 9.86 -8.65 10.13
N GLN A 167 8.79 -9.36 9.77
CA GLN A 167 7.50 -8.73 9.54
C GLN A 167 6.91 -8.19 10.84
N ILE A 168 6.98 -8.94 11.93
CA ILE A 168 6.57 -8.46 13.26
C ILE A 168 7.41 -7.24 13.66
N GLN A 169 8.74 -7.31 13.47
CA GLN A 169 9.63 -6.19 13.72
C GLN A 169 9.25 -4.95 12.90
N LEU A 170 8.96 -5.12 11.61
CA LEU A 170 8.55 -4.01 10.75
C LEU A 170 7.31 -3.30 11.28
N ILE A 171 6.29 -4.06 11.69
CA ILE A 171 5.06 -3.46 12.22
C ILE A 171 5.31 -2.72 13.53
N MET A 172 6.11 -3.29 14.43
CA MET A 172 6.51 -2.59 15.67
C MET A 172 7.33 -1.33 15.38
N ASP A 173 8.20 -1.37 14.36
CA ASP A 173 9.02 -0.23 13.93
C ASP A 173 8.16 0.88 13.30
N LEU A 174 7.14 0.52 12.51
CA LEU A 174 6.17 1.48 11.97
C LEU A 174 5.36 2.14 13.09
N ARG A 175 4.87 1.35 14.06
CA ARG A 175 4.17 1.88 15.25
C ARG A 175 5.09 2.80 16.07
N ARG A 176 6.37 2.44 16.21
CA ARG A 176 7.38 3.29 16.86
C ARG A 176 7.68 4.55 16.03
N GLY A 177 7.59 4.47 14.71
CA GLY A 177 7.64 5.63 13.81
C GLY A 177 6.45 6.59 14.04
N VAL A 178 5.27 6.07 14.35
CA VAL A 178 4.12 6.89 14.78
C VAL A 178 4.43 7.60 16.09
N ASP A 179 5.12 6.93 17.06
CA ASP A 179 5.56 7.60 18.30
C ASP A 179 6.56 8.74 18.00
N VAL A 180 7.47 8.57 17.04
CA VAL A 180 8.37 9.66 16.58
C VAL A 180 7.56 10.86 16.09
N LEU A 181 6.58 10.62 15.20
CA LEU A 181 5.71 11.68 14.67
C LEU A 181 4.89 12.36 15.76
N THR A 182 4.32 11.62 16.71
CA THR A 182 3.50 12.19 17.79
C THR A 182 4.32 12.95 18.84
N GLN A 183 5.62 12.66 18.96
CA GLN A 183 6.54 13.40 19.84
C GLN A 183 7.22 14.60 19.14
N GLU A 184 7.08 14.74 17.83
CA GLU A 184 7.58 15.91 17.10
C GLU A 184 6.74 17.15 17.47
N PRO A 185 7.33 18.21 18.04
CA PRO A 185 6.57 19.36 18.56
C PRO A 185 5.69 20.07 17.52
N ASN A 186 6.03 19.96 16.25
CA ASN A 186 5.33 20.58 15.14
C ASN A 186 4.18 19.72 14.57
N VAL A 187 3.96 18.49 15.10
CA VAL A 187 2.94 17.57 14.61
C VAL A 187 1.69 17.56 15.50
N ASP A 188 0.54 17.67 14.86
CA ASP A 188 -0.76 17.41 15.48
C ASP A 188 -1.01 15.88 15.48
N SER A 189 -0.97 15.26 16.65
CA SER A 189 -1.14 13.82 16.84
C SER A 189 -2.51 13.27 16.41
N ASP A 190 -3.50 14.15 16.25
CA ASP A 190 -4.84 13.78 15.76
C ASP A 190 -4.97 13.81 14.23
N ARG A 191 -3.89 14.17 13.51
CA ARG A 191 -3.86 14.36 12.06
C ARG A 191 -2.78 13.51 11.41
N LEU A 192 -2.84 12.18 11.64
CA LEU A 192 -1.85 11.24 11.12
C LEU A 192 -2.37 10.46 9.92
N GLY A 193 -1.51 10.31 8.90
CA GLY A 193 -1.72 9.49 7.71
C GLY A 193 -0.61 8.46 7.50
N TYR A 194 -0.93 7.40 6.76
CA TYR A 194 0.02 6.41 6.28
C TYR A 194 -0.15 6.22 4.78
N ILE A 195 0.95 6.10 4.04
CA ILE A 195 0.92 5.74 2.62
C ILE A 195 1.97 4.64 2.40
N GLY A 196 1.51 3.47 1.97
CA GLY A 196 2.33 2.33 1.64
C GLY A 196 2.27 1.97 0.17
N TYR A 197 3.41 1.56 -0.41
CA TYR A 197 3.51 1.13 -1.79
C TYR A 197 3.90 -0.35 -1.87
N SER A 198 3.17 -1.17 -2.65
CA SER A 198 3.45 -2.59 -2.86
C SER A 198 3.51 -3.35 -1.52
N TYR A 199 4.63 -3.94 -1.16
CA TYR A 199 4.84 -4.54 0.17
C TYR A 199 4.47 -3.59 1.31
N GLY A 200 4.78 -2.28 1.18
CA GLY A 200 4.35 -1.28 2.15
C GLY A 200 2.83 -1.15 2.23
N ALA A 201 2.09 -1.35 1.12
CA ALA A 201 0.62 -1.35 1.15
C ALA A 201 0.06 -2.62 1.79
N ALA A 202 0.66 -3.79 1.51
CA ALA A 202 0.29 -5.04 2.18
C ALA A 202 0.52 -4.92 3.71
N MET A 203 1.71 -4.49 4.15
CA MET A 203 2.00 -4.27 5.57
C MET A 203 1.15 -3.15 6.19
N GLY A 204 0.69 -2.19 5.36
CA GLY A 204 -0.23 -1.14 5.77
C GLY A 204 -1.58 -1.67 6.26
N GLY A 205 -2.10 -2.74 5.70
CA GLY A 205 -3.34 -3.38 6.17
C GLY A 205 -3.16 -4.08 7.51
N LEU A 206 -2.02 -4.73 7.73
CA LEU A 206 -1.69 -5.29 9.05
C LEU A 206 -1.54 -4.16 10.07
N LEU A 207 -0.78 -3.10 9.71
CA LEU A 207 -0.60 -1.93 10.58
C LEU A 207 -1.95 -1.29 10.94
N ALA A 208 -2.87 -1.17 9.98
CA ALA A 208 -4.19 -0.58 10.19
C ALA A 208 -5.01 -1.33 11.25
N GLY A 209 -4.84 -2.65 11.35
CA GLY A 209 -5.51 -3.47 12.36
C GLY A 209 -4.93 -3.32 13.76
N VAL A 210 -3.73 -2.74 13.92
CA VAL A 210 -3.04 -2.67 15.23
C VAL A 210 -2.61 -1.25 15.63
N GLU A 211 -2.79 -0.25 14.77
CA GLU A 211 -2.39 1.15 15.00
C GLU A 211 -3.53 2.13 14.63
N HIS A 212 -4.32 2.51 15.61
CA HIS A 212 -5.53 3.30 15.40
C HIS A 212 -5.36 4.83 15.56
N ARG A 213 -4.14 5.31 15.85
CA ARG A 213 -3.81 6.74 15.85
C ARG A 213 -3.82 7.34 14.45
N ILE A 214 -3.51 6.54 13.44
CA ILE A 214 -3.54 6.94 12.03
C ILE A 214 -4.98 7.00 11.54
N LYS A 215 -5.38 8.13 10.92
CA LYS A 215 -6.75 8.36 10.43
C LYS A 215 -6.99 7.86 9.00
N ALA A 216 -5.94 7.87 8.18
CA ALA A 216 -6.01 7.56 6.75
C ALA A 216 -4.87 6.61 6.35
N TYR A 217 -5.22 5.47 5.78
CA TYR A 217 -4.29 4.48 5.25
C TYR A 217 -4.40 4.42 3.73
N GLY A 218 -3.42 4.95 3.01
CA GLY A 218 -3.26 4.82 1.57
C GLY A 218 -2.51 3.55 1.20
N LEU A 219 -3.17 2.63 0.51
CA LEU A 219 -2.67 1.30 0.19
C LEU A 219 -2.53 1.14 -1.33
N MET A 220 -1.33 1.46 -1.85
CA MET A 220 -1.05 1.53 -3.29
C MET A 220 -0.49 0.19 -3.78
N VAL A 221 -1.20 -0.51 -4.67
CA VAL A 221 -0.84 -1.79 -5.31
C VAL A 221 -0.35 -2.86 -4.32
N GLY A 222 -1.14 -3.08 -3.26
CA GLY A 222 -0.91 -4.13 -2.25
C GLY A 222 -1.90 -5.28 -2.34
N ASP A 223 -1.59 -6.35 -1.64
CA ASP A 223 -2.43 -7.54 -1.46
C ASP A 223 -2.57 -7.92 0.01
N GLY A 224 -3.16 -9.08 0.28
CA GLY A 224 -3.49 -9.55 1.64
C GLY A 224 -2.29 -9.94 2.50
N GLY A 225 -1.07 -9.86 2.00
CA GLY A 225 0.15 -10.18 2.74
C GLY A 225 1.03 -11.20 2.04
N LEU A 226 2.06 -11.69 2.74
CA LEU A 226 3.06 -12.57 2.13
C LEU A 226 2.53 -13.98 1.83
N VAL A 227 1.61 -14.51 2.64
CA VAL A 227 0.99 -15.81 2.36
C VAL A 227 0.13 -15.69 1.11
N THR A 228 -0.76 -14.71 1.08
CA THR A 228 -1.58 -14.39 -0.10
C THR A 228 -0.70 -14.20 -1.33
N HIS A 229 0.39 -13.45 -1.20
CA HIS A 229 1.30 -13.12 -2.32
C HIS A 229 1.97 -14.34 -2.94
N PHE A 230 2.33 -15.37 -2.17
CA PHE A 230 3.14 -16.52 -2.64
C PHE A 230 2.35 -17.81 -2.86
N THR A 231 1.07 -17.90 -2.48
CA THR A 231 0.30 -19.14 -2.52
C THR A 231 -0.78 -19.23 -3.59
N GLU A 232 -1.19 -18.10 -4.15
CA GLU A 232 -2.22 -18.08 -5.20
C GLU A 232 -1.68 -18.55 -6.56
N ASP A 233 -2.57 -18.84 -7.53
CA ASP A 233 -2.27 -19.35 -8.87
C ASP A 233 -1.43 -18.35 -9.72
N ARG A 234 -0.30 -17.93 -9.24
CA ARG A 234 0.57 -16.96 -9.86
C ARG A 234 1.74 -17.55 -10.58
N LYS A 235 2.30 -16.75 -11.48
CA LYS A 235 3.66 -17.00 -11.94
C LYS A 235 4.59 -16.93 -10.72
N PRO A 236 5.44 -17.94 -10.52
CA PRO A 236 6.33 -18.02 -9.38
C PRO A 236 7.18 -16.75 -9.23
N MET A 237 6.99 -16.06 -8.12
CA MET A 237 7.86 -14.97 -7.75
C MET A 237 8.68 -15.38 -6.52
N GLY A 238 9.99 -15.22 -6.60
CA GLY A 238 10.87 -15.49 -5.48
C GLY A 238 11.22 -16.93 -5.19
N GLY A 239 10.75 -17.91 -5.99
CA GLY A 239 11.18 -19.31 -5.89
C GLY A 239 10.49 -20.13 -4.81
N PHE A 240 9.41 -19.63 -4.17
CA PHE A 240 8.67 -20.37 -3.14
C PHE A 240 8.22 -21.76 -3.62
N GLU A 241 7.69 -21.87 -4.83
CA GLU A 241 7.21 -23.12 -5.43
C GLU A 241 8.32 -24.13 -5.72
N THR A 242 9.59 -23.68 -5.76
CA THR A 242 10.75 -24.56 -5.96
C THR A 242 11.26 -25.16 -4.66
N LEU A 243 10.78 -24.69 -3.51
CA LEU A 243 11.17 -25.20 -2.21
C LEU A 243 10.61 -26.61 -1.97
N PRO A 244 11.30 -27.43 -1.16
CA PRO A 244 10.72 -28.68 -0.67
C PRO A 244 9.39 -28.45 0.05
N ALA A 245 8.38 -29.31 -0.19
CA ALA A 245 7.04 -29.15 0.38
C ALA A 245 7.03 -28.97 1.91
N ALA A 246 7.95 -29.62 2.62
CA ALA A 246 8.07 -29.44 4.08
C ALA A 246 8.54 -28.02 4.48
N MET A 247 9.35 -27.37 3.65
CA MET A 247 9.77 -25.99 3.90
C MET A 247 8.63 -25.02 3.58
N GLN A 248 7.92 -25.23 2.48
CA GLN A 248 6.74 -24.45 2.14
C GLN A 248 5.70 -24.50 3.28
N ALA A 249 5.34 -25.71 3.74
CA ALA A 249 4.38 -25.91 4.82
C ALA A 249 4.79 -25.20 6.12
N ARG A 250 6.07 -25.31 6.49
CA ARG A 250 6.61 -24.66 7.70
C ARG A 250 6.59 -23.14 7.60
N TRP A 251 6.94 -22.59 6.44
CA TRP A 251 6.90 -21.15 6.23
C TRP A 251 5.46 -20.62 6.28
N LEU A 252 4.51 -21.31 5.61
CA LEU A 252 3.09 -20.94 5.64
C LEU A 252 2.54 -20.99 7.08
N GLU A 253 2.82 -22.05 7.84
CA GLU A 253 2.42 -22.17 9.23
C GLU A 253 2.93 -21.00 10.09
N ALA A 254 4.17 -20.54 9.83
CA ALA A 254 4.75 -19.42 10.55
C ALA A 254 4.16 -18.06 10.13
N MET A 255 3.83 -17.88 8.85
CA MET A 255 3.42 -16.58 8.29
C MET A 255 1.90 -16.34 8.35
N GLU A 256 1.09 -17.41 8.21
CA GLU A 256 -0.37 -17.30 8.19
C GLU A 256 -0.96 -16.49 9.37
N PRO A 257 -0.49 -16.65 10.62
CA PRO A 257 -1.02 -15.88 11.75
C PRO A 257 -0.81 -14.37 11.67
N ILE A 258 0.12 -13.92 10.82
CA ILE A 258 0.47 -12.50 10.67
C ILE A 258 0.22 -11.96 9.25
N ASP A 259 -0.52 -12.71 8.41
CA ASP A 259 -0.87 -12.21 7.08
C ASP A 259 -1.86 -11.05 7.18
N SER A 260 -1.64 -10.00 6.39
CA SER A 260 -2.35 -8.72 6.51
C SER A 260 -3.85 -8.84 6.29
N ILE A 261 -4.28 -9.86 5.52
CA ILE A 261 -5.70 -10.11 5.23
C ILE A 261 -6.53 -10.35 6.50
N HIS A 262 -5.91 -10.86 7.57
CA HIS A 262 -6.56 -11.10 8.87
C HIS A 262 -6.70 -9.84 9.73
N TYR A 263 -5.99 -8.77 9.39
CA TYR A 263 -5.89 -7.54 10.19
C TYR A 263 -6.61 -6.35 9.56
N VAL A 264 -6.61 -6.23 8.24
CA VAL A 264 -7.15 -5.07 7.53
C VAL A 264 -8.63 -4.81 7.81
N GLY A 265 -9.39 -5.83 8.20
CA GLY A 265 -10.79 -5.75 8.63
C GLY A 265 -10.99 -5.08 9.99
N HIS A 266 -9.92 -4.88 10.76
CA HIS A 266 -9.93 -4.28 12.10
C HIS A 266 -9.42 -2.82 12.10
N ALA A 267 -9.33 -2.18 10.92
CA ALA A 267 -8.82 -0.81 10.80
C ALA A 267 -9.76 0.26 11.35
N ALA A 268 -11.07 0.02 11.43
CA ALA A 268 -12.02 1.03 11.90
C ALA A 268 -11.67 1.59 13.28
N PRO A 269 -11.77 2.90 13.53
CA PRO A 269 -12.41 3.94 12.68
C PRO A 269 -11.51 4.56 11.60
N SER A 270 -10.27 4.08 11.42
CA SER A 270 -9.36 4.59 10.38
C SER A 270 -9.92 4.28 8.99
N ALA A 271 -9.75 5.23 8.06
CA ALA A 271 -10.20 5.08 6.69
C ALA A 271 -9.13 4.39 5.83
N LEU A 272 -9.57 3.52 4.91
CA LEU A 272 -8.71 2.78 3.99
C LEU A 272 -8.91 3.27 2.56
N PHE A 273 -7.82 3.47 1.80
CA PHE A 273 -7.90 3.72 0.37
C PHE A 273 -7.05 2.70 -0.38
N PHE A 274 -7.70 1.77 -1.07
CA PHE A 274 -7.07 0.77 -1.91
C PHE A 274 -6.94 1.32 -3.34
N GLN A 275 -5.72 1.40 -3.84
CA GLN A 275 -5.42 1.76 -5.22
C GLN A 275 -4.80 0.58 -5.94
N ASN A 276 -5.41 0.14 -7.02
CA ASN A 276 -5.07 -1.08 -7.74
C ASN A 276 -4.78 -0.78 -9.21
N ALA A 277 -4.11 -1.70 -9.89
CA ALA A 277 -3.80 -1.60 -11.30
C ALA A 277 -4.34 -2.80 -12.09
N HIS A 278 -5.03 -2.55 -13.21
CA HIS A 278 -5.65 -3.60 -14.04
C HIS A 278 -4.63 -4.53 -14.72
N HIS A 279 -3.41 -4.07 -14.92
CA HIS A 279 -2.34 -4.80 -15.59
C HIS A 279 -1.15 -5.06 -14.67
N ASP A 280 -1.40 -5.17 -13.37
CA ASP A 280 -0.37 -5.46 -12.39
C ASP A 280 0.21 -6.86 -12.62
N SER A 281 1.53 -6.94 -12.78
CA SER A 281 2.24 -8.22 -12.96
C SER A 281 2.77 -8.81 -11.66
N LEU A 282 2.70 -8.05 -10.56
CA LEU A 282 3.22 -8.41 -9.24
C LEU A 282 2.08 -8.71 -8.24
N VAL A 283 0.98 -7.98 -8.30
CA VAL A 283 -0.24 -8.21 -7.50
C VAL A 283 -1.33 -8.69 -8.43
N ALA A 284 -1.83 -9.90 -8.24
CA ALA A 284 -2.91 -10.44 -9.07
C ALA A 284 -4.25 -9.78 -8.71
N GLU A 285 -5.10 -9.56 -9.71
CA GLU A 285 -6.41 -8.94 -9.50
C GLU A 285 -7.26 -9.68 -8.45
N PRO A 286 -7.36 -11.04 -8.41
CA PRO A 286 -8.11 -11.74 -7.36
C PRO A 286 -7.62 -11.44 -5.95
N ASP A 287 -6.31 -11.24 -5.75
CA ASP A 287 -5.73 -10.97 -4.43
C ASP A 287 -6.00 -9.53 -4.00
N ALA A 288 -5.88 -8.57 -4.92
CA ALA A 288 -6.30 -7.20 -4.67
C ALA A 288 -7.79 -7.13 -4.31
N LEU A 289 -8.65 -7.88 -5.02
CA LEU A 289 -10.09 -7.99 -4.73
C LEU A 289 -10.35 -8.61 -3.35
N ALA A 290 -9.65 -9.68 -2.98
CA ALA A 290 -9.78 -10.30 -1.67
C ALA A 290 -9.34 -9.36 -0.55
N TYR A 291 -8.21 -8.66 -0.74
CA TYR A 291 -7.67 -7.72 0.24
C TYR A 291 -8.61 -6.54 0.49
N GLN A 292 -9.11 -5.89 -0.56
CA GLN A 292 -10.06 -4.78 -0.43
C GLN A 292 -11.42 -5.23 0.11
N ALA A 293 -11.85 -6.49 -0.16
CA ALA A 293 -13.07 -7.05 0.40
C ALA A 293 -12.94 -7.28 1.92
N ALA A 294 -11.76 -7.72 2.38
CA ALA A 294 -11.46 -7.92 3.81
C ALA A 294 -11.37 -6.60 4.59
N GLY A 295 -11.02 -5.49 3.95
CA GLY A 295 -10.86 -4.19 4.61
C GLY A 295 -12.15 -3.66 5.24
N SER A 296 -12.06 -3.08 6.44
CA SER A 296 -13.19 -2.44 7.13
C SER A 296 -13.65 -1.14 6.46
N GLU A 297 -14.86 -0.72 6.78
CA GLU A 297 -15.33 0.64 6.45
C GLU A 297 -14.85 1.66 7.52
N PRO A 298 -14.66 2.94 7.15
CA PRO A 298 -14.86 3.49 5.81
C PRO A 298 -13.70 3.18 4.86
N LYS A 299 -14.03 2.83 3.61
CA LYS A 299 -13.00 2.57 2.59
C LYS A 299 -13.35 3.15 1.22
N ARG A 300 -12.31 3.49 0.45
CA ARG A 300 -12.35 3.85 -0.96
C ARG A 300 -11.55 2.85 -1.78
N ILE A 301 -12.01 2.55 -2.99
CA ILE A 301 -11.35 1.61 -3.91
C ILE A 301 -11.29 2.27 -5.28
N GLU A 302 -10.09 2.30 -5.86
CA GLU A 302 -9.87 2.79 -7.23
C GLU A 302 -9.00 1.80 -8.02
N TRP A 303 -9.27 1.73 -9.31
CA TRP A 303 -8.54 0.92 -10.27
C TRP A 303 -8.03 1.77 -11.41
N TYR A 304 -6.75 1.60 -11.75
CA TYR A 304 -6.07 2.37 -12.80
C TYR A 304 -5.68 1.47 -13.96
N ASP A 305 -5.79 2.01 -15.18
CA ASP A 305 -5.31 1.35 -16.41
C ASP A 305 -3.78 1.46 -16.51
N SER A 306 -3.09 0.68 -15.69
CA SER A 306 -1.63 0.68 -15.54
C SER A 306 -1.11 -0.68 -15.07
N GLY A 307 0.21 -0.88 -15.10
CA GLY A 307 0.90 -1.97 -14.40
C GLY A 307 1.16 -1.61 -12.94
N HIS A 308 2.06 -2.37 -12.28
CA HIS A 308 2.44 -2.16 -10.87
C HIS A 308 2.90 -0.73 -10.57
N GLY A 309 3.53 -0.04 -11.51
CA GLY A 309 3.79 1.40 -11.45
C GLY A 309 2.52 2.19 -11.71
N LEU A 310 1.92 2.76 -10.67
CA LEU A 310 0.71 3.57 -10.79
C LEU A 310 0.98 4.89 -11.55
N PRO A 311 -0.03 5.40 -12.29
CA PRO A 311 0.10 6.68 -12.99
C PRO A 311 0.11 7.86 -12.00
N ALA A 312 0.60 9.02 -12.45
CA ALA A 312 0.61 10.25 -11.65
C ALA A 312 -0.76 10.59 -11.04
N GLN A 313 -1.86 10.29 -11.77
CA GLN A 313 -3.22 10.51 -11.27
C GLN A 313 -3.50 9.75 -9.96
N ALA A 314 -2.96 8.54 -9.78
CA ALA A 314 -3.15 7.79 -8.54
C ALA A 314 -2.55 8.51 -7.32
N TYR A 315 -1.40 9.15 -7.50
CA TYR A 315 -0.79 9.95 -6.43
C TYR A 315 -1.60 11.22 -6.12
N LEU A 316 -2.14 11.88 -7.13
CA LEU A 316 -3.02 13.04 -6.96
C LEU A 316 -4.30 12.65 -6.22
N ASP A 317 -4.92 11.53 -6.58
CA ASP A 317 -6.12 11.00 -5.92
C ASP A 317 -5.83 10.60 -4.47
N MET A 318 -4.67 9.98 -4.21
CA MET A 318 -4.21 9.62 -2.87
C MET A 318 -4.06 10.85 -1.98
N VAL A 319 -3.31 11.85 -2.46
CA VAL A 319 -3.05 13.06 -1.67
C VAL A 319 -4.31 13.88 -1.46
N SER A 320 -5.20 13.95 -2.45
CA SER A 320 -6.51 14.61 -2.31
C SER A 320 -7.37 13.94 -1.24
N TRP A 321 -7.43 12.61 -1.25
CA TRP A 321 -8.21 11.85 -0.27
C TRP A 321 -7.60 11.94 1.14
N VAL A 322 -6.29 11.85 1.29
CA VAL A 322 -5.60 12.04 2.57
C VAL A 322 -5.87 13.45 3.12
N ALA A 323 -5.87 14.46 2.23
CA ALA A 323 -6.12 15.85 2.61
C ALA A 323 -7.50 16.06 3.25
N GLU A 324 -8.53 15.38 2.78
CA GLU A 324 -9.87 15.42 3.36
C GLU A 324 -9.92 14.91 4.80
N LEU A 325 -9.04 13.96 5.15
CA LEU A 325 -9.05 13.28 6.44
C LEU A 325 -8.11 13.88 7.49
N ILE A 326 -6.95 14.40 7.04
CA ILE A 326 -5.94 14.94 7.95
C ILE A 326 -5.65 16.45 7.73
N GLY A 327 -6.35 17.09 6.79
CA GLY A 327 -6.35 18.55 6.61
C GLY A 327 -5.02 19.12 6.10
N ILE A 328 -4.39 18.47 5.12
CA ILE A 328 -3.26 19.01 4.34
C ILE A 328 -3.75 19.79 3.12
N ASP A 329 -2.91 20.61 2.51
CA ASP A 329 -3.24 21.38 1.31
C ASP A 329 -2.83 20.60 0.04
N SER A 330 -3.73 19.76 -0.48
CA SER A 330 -3.46 18.94 -1.67
C SER A 330 -3.17 19.77 -2.93
N SER A 331 -3.56 21.05 -3.00
CA SER A 331 -3.30 21.91 -4.16
C SER A 331 -1.81 22.21 -4.38
N LYS A 332 -0.99 21.98 -3.37
CA LYS A 332 0.47 22.16 -3.43
C LYS A 332 1.21 20.89 -3.87
N PHE A 333 0.53 19.76 -3.97
CA PHE A 333 1.11 18.53 -4.46
C PHE A 333 1.02 18.46 -5.99
N GLN A 334 2.16 18.32 -6.67
CA GLN A 334 2.21 18.31 -8.14
C GLN A 334 2.33 16.90 -8.74
N GLY A 335 2.42 15.90 -7.89
CA GLY A 335 2.68 14.52 -8.29
C GLY A 335 4.19 14.21 -8.33
N PRO A 336 4.57 12.93 -8.39
CA PRO A 336 5.96 12.52 -8.47
C PRO A 336 6.57 13.02 -9.77
N SER A 337 7.75 13.67 -9.65
CA SER A 337 8.54 14.23 -10.76
C SER A 337 9.30 13.15 -11.53
#